data_214888fbf8f31b2d9179c9cb9d9d16df
#
_entry.id   214888fbf8f31b2d9179c9cb9d9d16df
#
_cell.length_a   1.000
_cell.length_b   1.000
_cell.length_c   1.000
_cell.angle_alpha   90.00
_cell.angle_beta   90.00
_cell.angle_gamma   90.00
#
_symmetry.space_group_name_H-M   'P 1'
#
loop_
_entity.id
_entity.type
_entity.pdbx_description
1 polymer ?
#
loop_
_entity_poly.entity_id
_entity_poly.type
_entity_poly.pdbx_seq_one_letter_code
_entity_poly.pdbx_strand_id
1 'polypeptide(L)'
;MSEYTHYIQKEGEEKVNLETNFGRILYSKCEGLDTKGKRKNVYTETYSDSDNLRVWQGEDVTREATKITLTLAFIGDRAERAATFDALYNYIKNGKFYYWDNARHKKAYLILADEYKPSEEAFYGSQPYITASIPLQNLWGECKKCNDNGNLI
;
A
#
# COMPACT_ATOMS: atom_id res chain seq x y z
N MET A 1 -13.01 -13.61 -6.91
CA MET A 1 -13.18 -12.87 -5.67
C MET A 1 -12.13 -13.29 -4.66
N SER A 2 -11.48 -12.35 -4.01
CA SER A 2 -10.48 -12.70 -3.01
C SER A 2 -11.10 -13.29 -1.76
N GLU A 3 -10.47 -14.28 -1.17
CA GLU A 3 -10.87 -14.86 0.11
C GLU A 3 -10.76 -13.87 1.28
N TYR A 4 -9.87 -12.88 1.12
CA TYR A 4 -9.59 -11.88 2.14
C TYR A 4 -10.10 -10.52 1.71
N THR A 5 -10.44 -9.68 2.69
CA THR A 5 -10.89 -8.32 2.44
C THR A 5 -9.73 -7.35 2.53
N HIS A 6 -9.63 -6.49 1.52
CA HIS A 6 -8.63 -5.46 1.44
C HIS A 6 -9.28 -4.10 1.67
N TYR A 7 -8.71 -3.31 2.56
CA TYR A 7 -9.26 -2.01 2.94
C TYR A 7 -8.35 -0.88 2.53
N ILE A 8 -8.95 0.24 2.17
CA ILE A 8 -8.26 1.50 1.90
C ILE A 8 -8.99 2.61 2.64
N GLN A 9 -8.25 3.58 3.16
CA GLN A 9 -8.82 4.64 3.97
C GLN A 9 -8.01 5.94 3.82
N LYS A 10 -8.68 7.03 3.44
CA LYS A 10 -8.08 8.36 3.52
C LYS A 10 -8.06 8.86 4.95
N GLU A 11 -7.10 9.72 5.28
CA GLU A 11 -7.07 10.36 6.60
C GLU A 11 -8.37 11.11 6.88
N GLY A 12 -8.95 10.86 8.05
CA GLY A 12 -10.17 11.53 8.48
C GLY A 12 -11.45 10.98 7.86
N GLU A 13 -11.36 9.95 7.04
CA GLU A 13 -12.52 9.32 6.41
C GLU A 13 -12.69 7.88 6.89
N GLU A 14 -13.82 7.27 6.62
CA GLU A 14 -14.07 5.87 6.95
C GLU A 14 -13.35 4.96 5.97
N LYS A 15 -13.03 3.74 6.44
CA LYS A 15 -12.46 2.70 5.59
C LYS A 15 -13.46 2.25 4.54
N VAL A 16 -12.95 1.89 3.37
CA VAL A 16 -13.77 1.34 2.30
C VAL A 16 -13.15 0.03 1.81
N ASN A 17 -13.99 -0.85 1.27
CA ASN A 17 -13.51 -2.10 0.69
C ASN A 17 -12.93 -1.82 -0.69
N LEU A 18 -11.64 -2.13 -0.86
CA LEU A 18 -10.94 -1.88 -2.12
C LEU A 18 -11.57 -2.59 -3.31
N GLU A 19 -12.08 -3.81 -3.10
CA GLU A 19 -12.59 -4.66 -4.18
C GLU A 19 -14.02 -4.35 -4.61
N THR A 20 -14.80 -3.64 -3.79
CA THR A 20 -16.23 -3.40 -4.06
C THR A 20 -16.64 -1.95 -4.09
N ASN A 21 -15.89 -1.06 -3.41
CA ASN A 21 -16.32 0.34 -3.25
C ASN A 21 -16.28 1.15 -4.56
N PHE A 22 -15.34 0.85 -5.43
CA PHE A 22 -15.12 1.61 -6.67
C PHE A 22 -15.72 0.93 -7.90
N GLY A 23 -16.12 -0.32 -7.77
CA GLY A 23 -16.60 -1.16 -8.83
C GLY A 23 -16.08 -2.58 -8.63
N ARG A 24 -15.90 -3.32 -9.72
CA ARG A 24 -15.43 -4.70 -9.66
C ARG A 24 -13.91 -4.76 -9.80
N ILE A 25 -13.24 -4.88 -8.68
CA ILE A 25 -11.78 -4.97 -8.62
C ILE A 25 -11.41 -6.31 -7.96
N LEU A 26 -10.41 -7.00 -8.53
CA LEU A 26 -9.81 -8.16 -7.89
C LEU A 26 -8.38 -7.83 -7.49
N TYR A 27 -8.05 -8.13 -6.24
CA TYR A 27 -6.68 -8.04 -5.76
C TYR A 27 -5.85 -9.14 -6.41
N SER A 28 -4.73 -8.76 -7.00
CA SER A 28 -3.79 -9.71 -7.58
C SER A 28 -2.61 -9.94 -6.65
N LYS A 29 -1.85 -8.88 -6.36
CA LYS A 29 -0.70 -8.96 -5.46
C LYS A 29 -0.30 -7.58 -4.97
N CYS A 30 0.45 -7.56 -3.88
CA CYS A 30 1.07 -6.34 -3.37
C CYS A 30 2.51 -6.66 -2.99
N GLU A 31 3.44 -6.07 -3.71
CA GLU A 31 4.87 -6.29 -3.50
C GLU A 31 5.46 -5.19 -2.63
N GLY A 32 6.39 -5.56 -1.76
CA GLY A 32 7.12 -4.61 -0.94
C GLY A 32 6.55 -4.39 0.46
N LEU A 33 5.46 -5.06 0.84
CA LEU A 33 4.85 -4.89 2.17
C LEU A 33 5.78 -5.33 3.31
N ASP A 34 6.64 -6.31 3.06
CA ASP A 34 7.58 -6.80 4.08
C ASP A 34 8.93 -6.08 4.06
N THR A 35 9.11 -5.14 3.13
CA THR A 35 10.33 -4.36 3.01
C THR A 35 10.39 -3.31 4.10
N LYS A 36 11.55 -3.18 4.73
CA LYS A 36 11.80 -2.15 5.74
C LYS A 36 12.84 -1.18 5.22
N GLY A 37 12.53 0.11 5.29
CA GLY A 37 13.44 1.17 4.89
C GLY A 37 14.60 1.31 5.88
N LYS A 38 15.63 2.01 5.44
CA LYS A 38 16.77 2.34 6.31
C LYS A 38 16.29 3.19 7.47
N ARG A 39 16.87 2.93 8.63
CA ARG A 39 16.59 3.73 9.82
C ARG A 39 17.15 5.14 9.64
N LYS A 40 16.34 6.11 10.00
CA LYS A 40 16.78 7.49 10.23
C LYS A 40 17.13 7.64 11.69
N ASN A 41 17.72 8.76 12.09
CA ASN A 41 18.00 9.09 13.50
C ASN A 41 18.84 8.06 14.22
N VAL A 42 19.71 7.34 13.51
CA VAL A 42 20.72 6.48 14.12
C VAL A 42 22.00 7.26 14.23
N TYR A 43 22.49 7.39 15.44
CA TYR A 43 23.72 8.11 15.73
C TYR A 43 24.75 7.15 16.31
N THR A 44 25.97 7.15 15.76
CA THR A 44 27.04 6.25 16.16
C THR A 44 28.22 7.05 16.63
N GLU A 45 28.71 6.76 17.85
CA GLU A 45 29.90 7.37 18.41
C GLU A 45 30.94 6.32 18.77
N THR A 46 32.20 6.69 18.56
CA THR A 46 33.33 5.90 19.03
C THR A 46 34.14 6.77 19.97
N TYR A 47 34.33 6.29 21.20
CA TYR A 47 35.09 7.02 22.21
C TYR A 47 36.54 6.54 22.19
N SER A 48 37.47 7.48 22.36
CA SER A 48 38.91 7.20 22.31
C SER A 48 39.41 6.31 23.47
N ASP A 49 38.67 6.27 24.58
CA ASP A 49 38.97 5.50 25.75
C ASP A 49 38.18 4.19 25.87
N SER A 50 37.43 3.86 24.81
CA SER A 50 36.58 2.67 24.77
C SER A 50 36.69 1.99 23.42
N ASP A 51 36.81 0.68 23.45
CA ASP A 51 36.80 -0.14 22.25
C ASP A 51 35.38 -0.42 21.73
N ASN A 52 34.37 0.01 22.49
CA ASN A 52 32.97 -0.23 22.13
C ASN A 52 32.38 0.91 21.31
N LEU A 53 31.72 0.54 20.21
CA LEU A 53 30.93 1.43 19.44
C LEU A 53 29.60 1.69 20.15
N ARG A 54 29.27 2.94 20.38
CA ARG A 54 27.98 3.33 20.92
C ARG A 54 27.04 3.70 19.80
N VAL A 55 25.86 3.10 19.80
CA VAL A 55 24.78 3.40 18.85
C VAL A 55 23.62 4.00 19.63
N TRP A 56 23.25 5.22 19.28
CA TRP A 56 22.10 5.89 19.84
C TRP A 56 20.95 5.93 18.84
N GLN A 57 19.74 5.62 19.30
CA GLN A 57 18.52 5.78 18.52
C GLN A 57 17.59 6.71 19.27
N GLY A 58 16.82 7.51 18.54
CA GLY A 58 15.71 8.28 19.10
C GLY A 58 14.67 7.34 19.70
N GLU A 59 13.76 7.89 20.51
CA GLU A 59 12.68 7.12 21.14
C GLU A 59 11.83 6.39 20.10
N ASP A 60 11.55 7.07 18.98
CA ASP A 60 10.79 6.49 17.88
C ASP A 60 11.73 6.11 16.74
N VAL A 61 11.63 4.87 16.31
CA VAL A 61 12.37 4.41 15.14
C VAL A 61 11.65 4.95 13.89
N THR A 62 12.32 5.84 13.18
CA THR A 62 11.84 6.31 11.89
C THR A 62 12.65 5.66 10.76
N ARG A 63 11.99 5.41 9.65
CA ARG A 63 12.59 4.76 8.49
C ARG A 63 12.37 5.57 7.23
N GLU A 64 13.28 5.40 6.27
CA GLU A 64 13.07 5.96 4.95
C GLU A 64 11.89 5.27 4.27
N ALA A 65 11.16 6.01 3.45
CA ALA A 65 10.03 5.45 2.70
C ALA A 65 10.46 4.28 1.82
N THR A 66 9.60 3.29 1.70
CA THR A 66 9.84 2.12 0.86
C THR A 66 8.88 2.08 -0.31
N LYS A 67 9.27 1.38 -1.35
CA LYS A 67 8.45 1.21 -2.55
C LYS A 67 7.48 0.05 -2.38
N ILE A 68 6.22 0.29 -2.72
CA ILE A 68 5.18 -0.74 -2.76
C ILE A 68 4.54 -0.71 -4.14
N THR A 69 4.28 -1.88 -4.69
CA THR A 69 3.56 -2.02 -5.95
C THR A 69 2.31 -2.87 -5.72
N LEU A 70 1.15 -2.25 -5.91
CA LEU A 70 -0.15 -2.91 -5.77
C LEU A 70 -0.69 -3.23 -7.16
N THR A 71 -0.90 -4.50 -7.45
CA THR A 71 -1.45 -4.95 -8.73
C THR A 71 -2.90 -5.37 -8.56
N LEU A 72 -3.78 -4.75 -9.33
CA LEU A 72 -5.22 -4.99 -9.30
C LEU A 72 -5.73 -5.35 -10.69
N ALA A 73 -6.79 -6.15 -10.74
CA ALA A 73 -7.51 -6.45 -11.97
C ALA A 73 -8.88 -5.77 -11.94
N PHE A 74 -9.25 -5.13 -13.05
CA PHE A 74 -10.53 -4.45 -13.21
C PHE A 74 -11.39 -5.25 -14.15
N ILE A 75 -12.59 -5.60 -13.70
CA ILE A 75 -13.49 -6.51 -14.39
C ILE A 75 -14.75 -5.78 -14.83
N GLY A 76 -15.35 -6.24 -15.92
CA GLY A 76 -16.57 -5.67 -16.48
C GLY A 76 -16.39 -5.27 -17.93
N ASP A 77 -17.41 -4.57 -18.50
CA ASP A 77 -17.28 -4.04 -19.85
C ASP A 77 -16.32 -2.82 -19.86
N ARG A 78 -16.05 -2.30 -21.03
CA ARG A 78 -15.08 -1.19 -21.17
C ARG A 78 -15.49 0.06 -20.38
N ALA A 79 -16.77 0.38 -20.38
CA ALA A 79 -17.27 1.55 -19.65
C ALA A 79 -17.19 1.35 -18.15
N GLU A 80 -17.56 0.17 -17.65
CA GLU A 80 -17.45 -0.17 -16.22
C GLU A 80 -16.00 -0.16 -15.74
N ARG A 81 -15.08 -0.76 -16.49
CA ARG A 81 -13.67 -0.78 -16.15
C ARG A 81 -13.06 0.62 -16.13
N ALA A 82 -13.38 1.44 -17.10
CA ALA A 82 -12.90 2.80 -17.15
C ALA A 82 -13.42 3.62 -15.97
N ALA A 83 -14.70 3.48 -15.64
CA ALA A 83 -15.30 4.17 -14.50
C ALA A 83 -14.66 3.73 -13.18
N THR A 84 -14.43 2.42 -13.01
CA THR A 84 -13.77 1.86 -11.81
C THR A 84 -12.34 2.35 -11.68
N PHE A 85 -11.60 2.34 -12.78
CA PHE A 85 -10.22 2.82 -12.80
C PHE A 85 -10.15 4.31 -12.42
N ASP A 86 -11.01 5.12 -12.99
CA ASP A 86 -11.04 6.56 -12.70
C ASP A 86 -11.46 6.83 -11.26
N ALA A 87 -12.44 6.10 -10.73
CA ALA A 87 -12.89 6.25 -9.35
C ALA A 87 -11.75 5.94 -8.36
N LEU A 88 -11.02 4.86 -8.58
CA LEU A 88 -9.88 4.51 -7.73
C LEU A 88 -8.76 5.55 -7.86
N TYR A 89 -8.43 5.94 -9.08
CA TYR A 89 -7.39 6.96 -9.31
C TYR A 89 -7.74 8.27 -8.61
N ASN A 90 -8.99 8.73 -8.73
CA ASN A 90 -9.43 9.96 -8.07
C ASN A 90 -9.38 9.85 -6.54
N TYR A 91 -9.56 8.65 -5.99
CA TYR A 91 -9.47 8.43 -4.55
C TYR A 91 -8.03 8.55 -4.05
N ILE A 92 -7.06 8.00 -4.79
CA ILE A 92 -5.67 7.90 -4.33
C ILE A 92 -4.72 8.98 -4.85
N LYS A 93 -5.11 9.73 -5.88
CA LYS A 93 -4.19 10.69 -6.55
C LYS A 93 -3.77 11.87 -5.67
N ASN A 94 -4.62 12.28 -4.76
CA ASN A 94 -4.38 13.43 -3.90
C ASN A 94 -4.30 13.02 -2.45
N GLY A 95 -3.12 13.18 -1.86
CA GLY A 95 -2.93 12.97 -0.45
C GLY A 95 -2.58 11.55 -0.07
N LYS A 96 -2.56 11.34 1.21
CA LYS A 96 -2.08 10.11 1.84
C LYS A 96 -3.27 9.24 2.19
N PHE A 97 -3.06 7.94 2.19
CA PHE A 97 -4.10 6.97 2.54
C PHE A 97 -3.48 5.75 3.21
N TYR A 98 -4.32 4.98 3.92
CA TYR A 98 -3.92 3.75 4.57
C TYR A 98 -4.40 2.55 3.75
N TYR A 99 -3.64 1.47 3.81
CA TYR A 99 -3.99 0.21 3.19
C TYR A 99 -3.69 -0.93 4.16
N TRP A 100 -4.62 -1.85 4.31
CA TRP A 100 -4.43 -3.09 5.06
C TRP A 100 -5.39 -4.17 4.56
N ASP A 101 -5.13 -5.40 4.97
CA ASP A 101 -6.03 -6.51 4.69
C ASP A 101 -6.24 -7.33 5.96
N ASN A 102 -7.28 -8.19 5.95
CA ASN A 102 -7.60 -9.03 7.10
C ASN A 102 -6.89 -10.39 7.07
N ALA A 103 -5.96 -10.59 6.14
CA ALA A 103 -5.10 -11.77 6.11
C ALA A 103 -3.79 -11.54 6.83
N ARG A 104 -3.08 -10.47 6.48
CA ARG A 104 -1.77 -10.14 7.03
C ARG A 104 -1.85 -9.32 8.30
N HIS A 105 -2.92 -8.54 8.45
CA HIS A 105 -3.10 -7.58 9.54
C HIS A 105 -1.92 -6.60 9.65
N LYS A 106 -1.44 -6.14 8.51
CA LYS A 106 -0.38 -5.14 8.40
C LYS A 106 -0.90 -3.93 7.65
N LYS A 107 -0.71 -2.77 8.26
CA LYS A 107 -1.17 -1.48 7.74
C LYS A 107 0.01 -0.69 7.18
N ALA A 108 -0.19 -0.13 6.00
CA ALA A 108 0.77 0.75 5.34
C ALA A 108 0.19 2.16 5.21
N TYR A 109 1.04 3.16 5.25
CA TYR A 109 0.67 4.56 5.06
C TYR A 109 1.24 5.03 3.73
N LEU A 110 0.39 5.15 2.74
CA LEU A 110 0.79 5.21 1.34
C LEU A 110 0.53 6.57 0.69
N ILE A 111 1.34 6.86 -0.29
CA ILE A 111 1.11 7.95 -1.24
C ILE A 111 1.40 7.41 -2.65
N LEU A 112 0.67 7.91 -3.63
CA LEU A 112 0.92 7.57 -5.03
C LEU A 112 2.28 8.14 -5.46
N ALA A 113 3.19 7.26 -5.90
CA ALA A 113 4.55 7.65 -6.21
C ALA A 113 4.73 8.17 -7.65
N ASP A 114 3.90 7.68 -8.57
CA ASP A 114 3.99 8.02 -9.99
C ASP A 114 2.65 7.73 -10.66
N GLU A 115 2.48 8.24 -11.86
CA GLU A 115 1.31 7.91 -12.67
C GLU A 115 1.37 6.45 -13.12
N TYR A 116 0.21 5.85 -13.30
CA TYR A 116 0.07 4.49 -13.78
C TYR A 116 -1.05 4.40 -14.80
N LYS A 117 -1.01 3.38 -15.62
CA LYS A 117 -2.01 3.15 -16.66
C LYS A 117 -2.45 1.69 -16.67
N PRO A 118 -3.65 1.41 -17.20
CA PRO A 118 -4.09 0.02 -17.33
C PRO A 118 -3.29 -0.72 -18.41
N SER A 119 -3.22 -2.03 -18.26
CA SER A 119 -2.67 -2.92 -19.28
C SER A 119 -3.63 -3.03 -20.47
N GLU A 120 -3.20 -3.71 -21.51
CA GLU A 120 -4.09 -4.12 -22.58
C GLU A 120 -5.12 -5.14 -22.06
N GLU A 121 -6.26 -5.21 -22.75
CA GLU A 121 -7.32 -6.14 -22.41
C GLU A 121 -6.85 -7.59 -22.53
N ALA A 122 -7.13 -8.37 -21.52
CA ALA A 122 -6.91 -9.81 -21.48
C ALA A 122 -8.22 -10.51 -21.15
N PHE A 123 -8.24 -11.84 -21.26
CA PHE A 123 -9.44 -12.64 -21.05
C PHE A 123 -9.15 -13.80 -20.10
N TYR A 124 -10.07 -14.01 -19.16
CA TYR A 124 -10.14 -15.23 -18.37
C TYR A 124 -11.43 -15.97 -18.79
N GLY A 125 -11.27 -16.99 -19.63
CA GLY A 125 -12.43 -17.57 -20.30
C GLY A 125 -13.08 -16.54 -21.24
N SER A 126 -14.36 -16.26 -21.03
CA SER A 126 -15.10 -15.22 -21.76
C SER A 126 -15.11 -13.88 -21.03
N GLN A 127 -14.50 -13.79 -19.83
CA GLN A 127 -14.51 -12.58 -19.03
C GLN A 127 -13.32 -11.68 -19.40
N PRO A 128 -13.57 -10.49 -19.98
CA PRO A 128 -12.49 -9.54 -20.22
C PRO A 128 -12.07 -8.83 -18.93
N TYR A 129 -10.79 -8.50 -18.84
CA TYR A 129 -10.26 -7.71 -17.73
C TYR A 129 -9.03 -6.91 -18.15
N ILE A 130 -8.70 -5.90 -17.36
CA ILE A 130 -7.45 -5.16 -17.46
C ILE A 130 -6.78 -5.19 -16.10
N THR A 131 -5.47 -5.04 -16.09
CA THR A 131 -4.70 -4.95 -14.84
C THR A 131 -3.98 -3.62 -14.76
N ALA A 132 -3.68 -3.20 -13.56
CA ALA A 132 -2.85 -2.03 -13.32
C ALA A 132 -1.91 -2.30 -12.16
N SER A 133 -0.65 -1.91 -12.33
CA SER A 133 0.35 -1.95 -11.26
C SER A 133 0.54 -0.52 -10.75
N ILE A 134 0.13 -0.28 -9.54
CA ILE A 134 0.08 1.05 -8.94
C ILE A 134 1.36 1.26 -8.13
N PRO A 135 2.22 2.22 -8.53
CA PRO A 135 3.44 2.52 -7.78
C PRO A 135 3.13 3.39 -6.57
N LEU A 136 3.46 2.91 -5.39
CA LEU A 136 3.19 3.58 -4.13
C LEU A 136 4.47 3.69 -3.30
N GLN A 137 4.47 4.64 -2.37
CA GLN A 137 5.49 4.74 -1.34
C GLN A 137 4.85 4.54 0.03
N ASN A 138 5.44 3.69 0.85
CA ASN A 138 5.05 3.54 2.24
C ASN A 138 5.83 4.55 3.07
N LEU A 139 5.14 5.59 3.51
CA LEU A 139 5.76 6.70 4.23
C LEU A 139 6.24 6.33 5.63
N TRP A 140 5.71 5.24 6.20
CA TRP A 140 6.22 4.72 7.46
C TRP A 140 7.55 3.95 7.30
N GLY A 141 7.90 3.57 6.07
CA GLY A 141 9.08 2.77 5.81
C GLY A 141 8.99 1.30 6.27
N GLU A 142 7.89 0.93 6.89
CA GLU A 142 7.54 -0.46 7.24
C GLU A 142 6.04 -0.54 7.50
N CYS A 143 5.48 -1.73 7.35
CA CYS A 143 4.08 -1.97 7.70
C CYS A 143 3.96 -2.24 9.19
N LYS A 144 2.88 -1.76 9.79
CA LYS A 144 2.61 -1.90 11.23
C LYS A 144 1.46 -2.85 11.45
N LYS A 145 1.49 -3.60 12.55
CA LYS A 145 0.40 -4.51 12.91
C LYS A 145 -0.89 -3.74 13.18
N CYS A 146 -1.99 -4.27 12.70
CA CYS A 146 -3.31 -3.70 12.93
C CYS A 146 -4.35 -4.81 13.11
N ASN A 147 -5.53 -4.43 13.63
CA ASN A 147 -6.70 -5.31 13.65
C ASN A 147 -7.52 -5.15 12.36
N ASP A 148 -8.67 -5.85 12.27
CA ASP A 148 -9.53 -5.80 11.10
C ASP A 148 -10.08 -4.40 10.80
N ASN A 149 -10.19 -3.55 11.81
CA ASN A 149 -10.66 -2.18 11.68
C ASN A 149 -9.55 -1.20 11.30
N GLY A 150 -8.31 -1.69 11.17
CA GLY A 150 -7.16 -0.86 10.84
C GLY A 150 -6.56 -0.11 12.03
N ASN A 151 -6.96 -0.44 13.26
CA ASN A 151 -6.35 0.14 14.45
C ASN A 151 -5.04 -0.55 14.76
N LEU A 152 -4.00 0.23 15.00
CA LEU A 152 -2.68 -0.30 15.34
C LEU A 152 -2.69 -1.00 16.69
N ILE A 153 -1.96 -2.10 16.76
CA ILE A 153 -1.85 -2.91 17.97
C ILE A 153 -0.39 -3.18 18.36
#